data_970ef2feac3cc95bd4bf15cb863c62e5
#
_entry.id   970ef2feac3cc95bd4bf15cb863c62e5
#
_cell.length_a   1.000
_cell.length_b   1.000
_cell.length_c   1.000
_cell.angle_alpha   90.00
_cell.angle_beta   90.00
_cell.angle_gamma   90.00
#
_symmetry.space_group_name_H-M   'P 1'
#
loop_
_entity.id
_entity.type
_entity.pdbx_description
1 polymer ?
#
loop_
_entity_poly.entity_id
_entity_poly.type
_entity_poly.pdbx_seq_one_letter_code
_entity_poly.pdbx_strand_id
1 'polypeptide(L)'
;MLNHVRPVQIIIGSVLGATEYVAEAISEACIKHNIPTQLHFSPSLSDIPTEATWIICTSTHGAGELPDNIQGFHESLSDKQLSNQALVVGLGDSSYDTYCQGAIIMSNALTNAGTTLLHAPFLVDVLHHQIPEDEVVKWISPLLSELNHNSEQ
;
A
#
# COMPACT_ATOMS: atom_id res chain seq x y z
N MET A 1 -10.02 -29.89 1.38
CA MET A 1 -8.89 -29.03 1.69
C MET A 1 -9.33 -27.57 1.83
N LEU A 2 -8.87 -26.95 2.85
CA LEU A 2 -9.20 -25.55 3.07
C LEU A 2 -8.32 -24.66 2.20
N ASN A 3 -8.94 -23.77 1.46
CA ASN A 3 -8.22 -22.76 0.71
C ASN A 3 -7.81 -21.65 1.67
N HIS A 4 -6.54 -21.60 1.95
CA HIS A 4 -6.00 -20.53 2.80
C HIS A 4 -5.56 -19.38 1.92
N VAL A 5 -6.32 -18.30 1.96
CA VAL A 5 -5.89 -17.04 1.37
C VAL A 5 -4.95 -16.39 2.37
N ARG A 6 -3.70 -16.16 1.98
CA ARG A 6 -2.76 -15.47 2.85
C ARG A 6 -3.26 -14.07 3.12
N PRO A 7 -3.16 -13.60 4.37
CA PRO A 7 -3.52 -12.22 4.65
C PRO A 7 -2.71 -11.25 3.80
N VAL A 8 -3.40 -10.29 3.21
CA VAL A 8 -2.75 -9.16 2.55
C VAL A 8 -2.18 -8.25 3.62
N GLN A 9 -0.95 -7.85 3.46
CA GLN A 9 -0.27 -6.97 4.41
C GLN A 9 -0.44 -5.53 3.95
N ILE A 10 -1.16 -4.75 4.72
CA ILE A 10 -1.38 -3.32 4.43
C ILE A 10 -0.38 -2.52 5.24
N ILE A 11 0.54 -1.86 4.54
CA ILE A 11 1.69 -1.18 5.13
C ILE A 11 1.50 0.32 4.98
N ILE A 12 1.51 1.04 6.09
CA ILE A 12 1.01 2.41 6.15
C ILE A 12 2.10 3.40 6.51
N GLY A 13 2.29 4.40 5.64
CA GLY A 13 3.11 5.57 5.91
C GLY A 13 2.22 6.79 6.07
N SER A 14 2.16 7.34 7.27
CA SER A 14 1.20 8.39 7.60
C SER A 14 1.83 9.49 8.44
N VAL A 15 1.53 10.74 8.08
CA VAL A 15 1.84 11.90 8.91
C VAL A 15 0.61 12.27 9.75
N LEU A 16 -0.56 12.23 9.12
CA LEU A 16 -1.86 12.54 9.74
C LEU A 16 -2.84 11.44 9.36
N GLY A 17 -3.98 11.37 10.04
CA GLY A 17 -4.91 10.26 9.98
C GLY A 17 -5.53 9.87 8.63
N ALA A 18 -5.47 10.73 7.60
CA ALA A 18 -6.15 10.47 6.32
C ALA A 18 -5.68 9.15 5.66
N THR A 19 -4.37 8.89 5.67
CA THR A 19 -3.84 7.67 5.09
C THR A 19 -4.29 6.43 5.87
N GLU A 20 -4.45 6.56 7.18
CA GLU A 20 -4.94 5.47 8.00
C GLU A 20 -6.40 5.12 7.67
N TYR A 21 -7.24 6.13 7.42
CA TYR A 21 -8.62 5.90 6.98
C TYR A 21 -8.67 5.19 5.64
N VAL A 22 -7.79 5.54 4.71
CA VAL A 22 -7.67 4.85 3.43
C VAL A 22 -7.29 3.39 3.65
N ALA A 23 -6.30 3.12 4.49
CA ALA A 23 -5.86 1.76 4.77
C ALA A 23 -6.98 0.93 5.40
N GLU A 24 -7.74 1.49 6.32
CA GLU A 24 -8.88 0.81 6.95
C GLU A 24 -9.97 0.51 5.92
N ALA A 25 -10.23 1.44 5.01
CA ALA A 25 -11.21 1.23 3.94
C ALA A 25 -10.78 0.11 2.98
N ILE A 26 -9.48 0.04 2.66
CA ILE A 26 -8.93 -1.05 1.86
C ILE A 26 -9.12 -2.38 2.58
N SER A 27 -8.84 -2.42 3.89
CA SER A 27 -9.02 -3.62 4.68
C SER A 27 -10.47 -4.11 4.65
N GLU A 28 -11.43 -3.20 4.81
CA GLU A 28 -12.84 -3.55 4.72
C GLU A 28 -13.21 -4.09 3.34
N ALA A 29 -12.68 -3.48 2.28
CA ALA A 29 -12.93 -3.96 0.93
C ALA A 29 -12.35 -5.36 0.72
N CYS A 30 -11.16 -5.61 1.23
CA CYS A 30 -10.56 -6.94 1.17
C CYS A 30 -11.43 -7.98 1.88
N ILE A 31 -11.91 -7.66 3.07
CA ILE A 31 -12.75 -8.57 3.85
C ILE A 31 -14.04 -8.89 3.10
N LYS A 32 -14.64 -7.91 2.42
CA LYS A 32 -15.81 -8.15 1.59
C LYS A 32 -15.55 -9.09 0.42
N HIS A 33 -14.30 -9.20 0.00
CA HIS A 33 -13.87 -10.11 -1.06
C HIS A 33 -13.28 -11.40 -0.49
N ASN A 34 -13.49 -11.67 0.79
CA ASN A 34 -13.00 -12.86 1.49
C ASN A 34 -11.46 -12.93 1.55
N ILE A 35 -10.82 -11.78 1.58
CA ILE A 35 -9.36 -11.69 1.69
C ILE A 35 -9.03 -11.13 3.08
N PRO A 36 -8.39 -11.94 3.95
CA PRO A 36 -7.99 -11.43 5.26
C PRO A 36 -6.86 -10.41 5.13
N THR A 37 -6.74 -9.53 6.12
CA THR A 37 -5.74 -8.47 6.11
C THR A 37 -5.03 -8.35 7.44
N GLN A 38 -3.83 -7.80 7.40
CA GLN A 38 -3.09 -7.35 8.58
C GLN A 38 -2.61 -5.94 8.28
N LEU A 39 -2.86 -5.03 9.21
CA LEU A 39 -2.50 -3.61 9.06
C LEU A 39 -1.26 -3.30 9.89
N HIS A 40 -0.34 -2.54 9.30
CA HIS A 40 0.91 -2.18 9.95
C HIS A 40 1.03 -0.65 10.00
N PHE A 41 0.72 -0.09 11.17
CA PHE A 41 0.78 1.38 11.39
C PHE A 41 2.17 1.84 11.82
N SER A 42 3.02 0.91 12.22
CA SER A 42 4.43 1.15 12.53
C SER A 42 5.23 0.03 11.88
N PRO A 43 5.32 0.02 10.54
CA PRO A 43 5.81 -1.15 9.84
C PRO A 43 7.29 -1.44 10.11
N SER A 44 7.56 -2.71 10.36
CA SER A 44 8.90 -3.25 10.44
C SER A 44 8.96 -4.48 9.56
N LEU A 45 9.92 -4.52 8.65
CA LEU A 45 9.99 -5.62 7.67
C LEU A 45 10.10 -6.98 8.35
N SER A 46 10.76 -7.05 9.50
CA SER A 46 10.90 -8.31 10.24
C SER A 46 9.57 -8.88 10.74
N ASP A 47 8.54 -8.03 10.85
CA ASP A 47 7.21 -8.44 11.32
C ASP A 47 6.24 -8.73 10.17
N ILE A 48 6.69 -8.57 8.92
CA ILE A 48 5.82 -8.62 7.76
C ILE A 48 6.21 -9.80 6.86
N PRO A 49 5.28 -10.73 6.59
CA PRO A 49 5.58 -11.84 5.68
C PRO A 49 5.98 -11.34 4.29
N THR A 50 7.17 -11.71 3.85
CA THR A 50 7.70 -11.26 2.57
C THR A 50 7.14 -12.04 1.38
N GLU A 51 6.42 -13.13 1.62
CA GLU A 51 5.78 -13.93 0.57
C GLU A 51 4.36 -13.49 0.30
N ALA A 52 3.80 -12.66 1.18
CA ALA A 52 2.44 -12.18 1.06
C ALA A 52 2.34 -11.04 0.05
N THR A 53 1.12 -10.81 -0.45
CA THR A 53 0.83 -9.61 -1.23
C THR A 53 0.79 -8.40 -0.31
N TRP A 54 1.42 -7.33 -0.71
CA TRP A 54 1.48 -6.10 0.06
C TRP A 54 0.65 -5.01 -0.60
N ILE A 55 -0.01 -4.20 0.21
CA ILE A 55 -0.64 -2.97 -0.24
C ILE A 55 0.00 -1.84 0.56
N ILE A 56 0.72 -0.97 -0.11
CA ILE A 56 1.39 0.16 0.53
C ILE A 56 0.48 1.38 0.40
N CYS A 57 0.18 2.02 1.52
CA CYS A 57 -0.56 3.29 1.53
C CYS A 57 0.34 4.32 2.18
N THR A 58 0.75 5.32 1.44
CA THR A 58 1.63 6.34 2.02
C THR A 58 1.27 7.73 1.57
N SER A 59 1.41 8.68 2.49
CA SER A 59 1.40 10.10 2.18
C SER A 59 2.84 10.55 1.91
N THR A 60 2.99 11.83 1.60
CA THR A 60 4.30 12.46 1.40
C THR A 60 4.51 13.49 2.50
N HIS A 61 5.69 13.48 3.12
CA HIS A 61 6.04 14.39 4.20
C HIS A 61 6.98 15.48 3.69
N GLY A 62 6.78 16.71 4.19
CA GLY A 62 7.68 17.80 3.95
C GLY A 62 7.98 18.07 2.47
N ALA A 63 9.24 18.06 2.11
CA ALA A 63 9.72 18.37 0.76
C ALA A 63 9.82 17.14 -0.16
N GLY A 64 8.96 16.15 0.04
CA GLY A 64 8.92 14.97 -0.80
C GLY A 64 9.44 13.71 -0.12
N GLU A 65 9.50 13.72 1.20
CA GLU A 65 10.02 12.60 1.98
C GLU A 65 8.93 11.63 2.37
N LEU A 66 9.34 10.41 2.72
CA LEU A 66 8.42 9.44 3.31
C LEU A 66 8.08 9.87 4.75
N PRO A 67 6.86 9.57 5.21
CA PRO A 67 6.53 9.76 6.62
C PRO A 67 7.47 8.97 7.54
N ASP A 68 7.73 9.51 8.72
CA ASP A 68 8.69 8.95 9.65
C ASP A 68 8.41 7.49 9.99
N ASN A 69 7.14 7.12 10.11
CA ASN A 69 6.76 5.77 10.53
C ASN A 69 7.08 4.68 9.52
N ILE A 70 7.33 5.02 8.25
CA ILE A 70 7.63 4.03 7.20
C ILE A 70 9.09 4.09 6.74
N GLN A 71 9.87 5.05 7.21
CA GLN A 71 11.25 5.21 6.76
C GLN A 71 12.11 3.97 7.07
N GLY A 72 11.96 3.41 8.27
CA GLY A 72 12.71 2.21 8.64
C GLY A 72 12.38 1.01 7.76
N PHE A 73 11.10 0.85 7.44
CA PHE A 73 10.66 -0.19 6.51
C PHE A 73 11.28 0.02 5.13
N HIS A 74 11.25 1.24 4.63
CA HIS A 74 11.84 1.59 3.34
C HIS A 74 13.33 1.27 3.30
N GLU A 75 14.07 1.66 4.32
CA GLU A 75 15.51 1.40 4.41
C GLU A 75 15.80 -0.11 4.42
N SER A 76 14.95 -0.89 5.07
CA SER A 76 15.11 -2.34 5.16
C SER A 76 15.02 -3.04 3.80
N LEU A 77 14.44 -2.41 2.80
CA LEU A 77 14.26 -3.01 1.48
C LEU A 77 15.56 -3.00 0.66
N SER A 78 16.53 -2.17 1.00
CA SER A 78 17.68 -1.88 0.15
C SER A 78 18.58 -3.10 -0.12
N ASP A 79 18.60 -4.08 0.77
CA ASP A 79 19.42 -5.27 0.62
C ASP A 79 18.61 -6.56 0.48
N LYS A 80 17.32 -6.44 0.18
CA LYS A 80 16.43 -7.59 0.07
C LYS A 80 16.26 -8.05 -1.36
N GLN A 81 15.99 -9.34 -1.49
CA GLN A 81 15.61 -9.95 -2.77
C GLN A 81 14.24 -10.56 -2.59
N LEU A 82 13.22 -9.80 -2.98
CA LEU A 82 11.83 -10.18 -2.84
C LEU A 82 11.30 -10.74 -4.14
N SER A 83 10.18 -11.46 -4.08
CA SER A 83 9.50 -11.99 -5.26
C SER A 83 7.99 -11.91 -5.13
N ASN A 84 7.51 -11.16 -4.14
CA ASN A 84 6.08 -10.98 -3.91
C ASN A 84 5.46 -9.96 -4.85
N GLN A 85 4.17 -9.74 -4.68
CA GLN A 85 3.39 -8.78 -5.47
C GLN A 85 2.90 -7.66 -4.56
N ALA A 86 2.71 -6.48 -5.13
CA ALA A 86 2.24 -5.34 -4.36
C ALA A 86 1.40 -4.37 -5.18
N LEU A 87 0.58 -3.62 -4.47
CA LEU A 87 -0.11 -2.44 -4.97
C LEU A 87 0.36 -1.25 -4.13
N VAL A 88 0.49 -0.09 -4.75
CA VAL A 88 0.91 1.14 -4.06
C VAL A 88 -0.15 2.21 -4.24
N VAL A 89 -0.55 2.81 -3.13
CA VAL A 89 -1.51 3.93 -3.09
C VAL A 89 -0.80 5.11 -2.45
N GLY A 90 -0.83 6.24 -3.12
CA GLY A 90 -0.27 7.48 -2.61
C GLY A 90 -1.33 8.54 -2.39
N LEU A 91 -1.28 9.22 -1.26
CA LEU A 91 -2.08 10.38 -1.00
C LEU A 91 -1.19 11.61 -1.06
N GLY A 92 -1.67 12.65 -1.72
CA GLY A 92 -0.92 13.88 -1.82
C GLY A 92 -1.80 15.04 -2.21
N ASP A 93 -1.21 16.23 -2.22
CA ASP A 93 -1.86 17.47 -2.58
C ASP A 93 -1.16 18.01 -3.83
N SER A 94 -1.89 18.10 -4.93
CA SER A 94 -1.33 18.49 -6.23
C SER A 94 -0.87 19.95 -6.29
N SER A 95 -1.16 20.75 -5.27
CA SER A 95 -0.64 22.09 -5.19
C SER A 95 0.85 22.14 -4.82
N TYR A 96 1.42 21.01 -4.38
CA TYR A 96 2.83 20.88 -4.05
C TYR A 96 3.60 20.24 -5.20
N ASP A 97 4.84 20.71 -5.43
CA ASP A 97 5.73 20.16 -6.47
C ASP A 97 6.07 18.69 -6.20
N THR A 98 6.03 18.28 -4.94
CA THR A 98 6.37 16.91 -4.51
C THR A 98 5.15 16.01 -4.41
N TYR A 99 4.11 16.28 -5.20
CA TYR A 99 2.86 15.53 -5.20
C TYR A 99 3.12 14.02 -5.26
N CYS A 100 2.64 13.29 -4.24
CA CYS A 100 2.74 11.84 -4.12
C CYS A 100 4.16 11.28 -4.28
N GLN A 101 5.18 12.07 -3.98
CA GLN A 101 6.58 11.63 -4.10
C GLN A 101 6.87 10.42 -3.20
N GLY A 102 6.23 10.35 -2.02
CA GLY A 102 6.41 9.20 -1.13
C GLY A 102 6.03 7.88 -1.79
N ALA A 103 4.90 7.86 -2.51
CA ALA A 103 4.46 6.66 -3.22
C ALA A 103 5.45 6.27 -4.34
N ILE A 104 6.01 7.25 -5.01
CA ILE A 104 7.00 7.00 -6.07
C ILE A 104 8.28 6.42 -5.47
N ILE A 105 8.74 6.96 -4.35
CA ILE A 105 9.92 6.44 -3.64
C ILE A 105 9.69 4.98 -3.24
N MET A 106 8.53 4.68 -2.67
CA MET A 106 8.20 3.31 -2.26
C MET A 106 8.11 2.36 -3.46
N SER A 107 7.49 2.81 -4.55
CA SER A 107 7.36 1.98 -5.76
C SER A 107 8.73 1.62 -6.31
N ASN A 108 9.64 2.57 -6.37
CA ASN A 108 11.00 2.32 -6.86
C ASN A 108 11.76 1.38 -5.94
N ALA A 109 11.64 1.55 -4.62
CA ALA A 109 12.31 0.69 -3.66
C ALA A 109 11.80 -0.76 -3.75
N LEU A 110 10.50 -0.95 -3.90
CA LEU A 110 9.89 -2.28 -4.04
C LEU A 110 10.37 -2.94 -5.33
N THR A 111 10.34 -2.23 -6.44
CA THR A 111 10.78 -2.76 -7.73
C THR A 111 12.25 -3.16 -7.68
N ASN A 112 13.10 -2.32 -7.09
CA ASN A 112 14.52 -2.60 -6.95
C ASN A 112 14.77 -3.82 -6.05
N ALA A 113 13.89 -4.07 -5.09
CA ALA A 113 14.00 -5.21 -4.20
C ALA A 113 13.46 -6.52 -4.81
N GLY A 114 12.81 -6.45 -5.97
CA GLY A 114 12.30 -7.63 -6.67
C GLY A 114 10.78 -7.81 -6.60
N THR A 115 10.07 -6.92 -5.93
CA THR A 115 8.62 -6.98 -5.85
C THR A 115 8.00 -6.59 -7.19
N THR A 116 6.99 -7.34 -7.63
CA THR A 116 6.23 -7.01 -8.83
C THR A 116 5.04 -6.14 -8.46
N LEU A 117 4.99 -4.94 -9.05
CA LEU A 117 3.82 -4.07 -8.88
C LEU A 117 2.72 -4.55 -9.84
N LEU A 118 1.57 -4.89 -9.29
CA LEU A 118 0.43 -5.40 -10.06
C LEU A 118 -0.23 -4.32 -10.89
N HIS A 119 0.03 -3.06 -10.56
CA HIS A 119 -0.54 -1.91 -11.24
C HIS A 119 0.40 -0.72 -11.02
N ALA A 120 0.31 0.30 -11.87
CA ALA A 120 0.98 1.56 -11.62
C ALA A 120 0.46 2.16 -10.30
N PRO A 121 1.27 2.90 -9.54
CA PRO A 121 0.81 3.50 -8.29
C PRO A 121 -0.46 4.32 -8.51
N PHE A 122 -1.44 4.14 -7.63
CA PHE A 122 -2.66 4.92 -7.66
C PHE A 122 -2.49 6.15 -6.77
N LEU A 123 -2.50 7.32 -7.40
CA LEU A 123 -2.24 8.58 -6.72
C LEU A 123 -3.55 9.34 -6.52
N VAL A 124 -3.87 9.67 -5.28
CA VAL A 124 -5.10 10.37 -4.93
C VAL A 124 -4.76 11.79 -4.50
N ASP A 125 -5.36 12.76 -5.18
CA ASP A 125 -5.19 14.17 -4.87
C ASP A 125 -6.24 14.59 -3.83
N VAL A 126 -5.79 14.77 -2.58
CA VAL A 126 -6.69 15.15 -1.49
C VAL A 126 -7.25 16.56 -1.66
N LEU A 127 -6.62 17.38 -2.53
CA LEU A 127 -7.13 18.71 -2.86
C LEU A 127 -8.46 18.63 -3.59
N HIS A 128 -8.65 17.61 -4.42
CA HIS A 128 -9.83 17.42 -5.27
C HIS A 128 -10.79 16.34 -4.77
N HIS A 129 -10.38 15.52 -3.82
CA HIS A 129 -11.18 14.42 -3.28
C HIS A 129 -11.30 14.55 -1.76
N GLN A 130 -12.45 15.00 -1.27
CA GLN A 130 -12.67 15.20 0.16
C GLN A 130 -12.69 13.89 0.93
N ILE A 131 -13.07 12.81 0.26
CA ILE A 131 -13.10 11.47 0.87
C ILE A 131 -12.20 10.57 0.01
N PRO A 132 -10.87 10.63 0.20
CA PRO A 132 -9.95 9.87 -0.65
C PRO A 132 -10.15 8.36 -0.56
N GLU A 133 -10.62 7.84 0.58
CA GLU A 133 -10.89 6.42 0.73
C GLU A 133 -11.94 5.91 -0.28
N ASP A 134 -12.92 6.72 -0.65
CA ASP A 134 -13.91 6.32 -1.64
C ASP A 134 -13.29 6.10 -3.01
N GLU A 135 -12.37 6.97 -3.41
CA GLU A 135 -11.68 6.83 -4.69
C GLU A 135 -10.79 5.59 -4.71
N VAL A 136 -10.11 5.32 -3.61
CA VAL A 136 -9.24 4.16 -3.50
C VAL A 136 -10.05 2.86 -3.56
N VAL A 137 -11.19 2.81 -2.87
CA VAL A 137 -12.03 1.62 -2.86
C VAL A 137 -12.57 1.33 -4.27
N LYS A 138 -12.98 2.36 -5.00
CA LYS A 138 -13.44 2.20 -6.38
C LYS A 138 -12.34 1.61 -7.28
N TRP A 139 -11.13 2.07 -7.10
CA TRP A 139 -9.99 1.60 -7.89
C TRP A 139 -9.59 0.17 -7.53
N ILE A 140 -9.54 -0.14 -6.23
CA ILE A 140 -8.97 -1.41 -5.78
C ILE A 140 -9.95 -2.58 -5.90
N SER A 141 -11.25 -2.33 -5.81
CA SER A 141 -12.25 -3.41 -5.75
C SER A 141 -12.16 -4.39 -6.92
N PRO A 142 -12.05 -3.94 -8.19
CA PRO A 142 -11.86 -4.90 -9.29
C PRO A 142 -10.56 -5.69 -9.18
N LEU A 143 -9.50 -5.07 -8.66
CA LEU A 143 -8.21 -5.72 -8.49
C LEU A 143 -8.29 -6.79 -7.40
N LEU A 144 -9.07 -6.56 -6.35
CA LEU A 144 -9.24 -7.52 -5.26
C LEU A 144 -9.93 -8.78 -5.75
N SER A 145 -10.88 -8.67 -6.69
CA SER A 145 -11.52 -9.84 -7.29
C SER A 145 -10.49 -10.71 -7.99
N GLU A 146 -9.53 -10.11 -8.68
CA GLU A 146 -8.45 -10.86 -9.34
C GLU A 146 -7.52 -11.51 -8.32
N LEU A 147 -7.17 -10.80 -7.26
CA LEU A 147 -6.30 -11.34 -6.21
C LEU A 147 -6.94 -12.54 -5.54
N ASN A 148 -8.21 -12.46 -5.20
CA ASN A 148 -8.93 -13.57 -4.58
C ASN A 148 -8.96 -14.77 -5.51
N HIS A 149 -9.24 -14.57 -6.78
CA HIS A 149 -9.27 -15.63 -7.79
C HIS A 149 -7.90 -16.29 -7.91
N ASN A 150 -6.83 -15.51 -7.99
CA ASN A 150 -5.47 -16.04 -8.10
C ASN A 150 -5.04 -16.81 -6.84
N SER A 151 -5.50 -16.37 -5.67
CA SER A 151 -5.16 -17.02 -4.40
C SER A 151 -5.83 -18.37 -4.24
N GLU A 152 -6.92 -18.64 -4.95
CA GLU A 152 -7.63 -19.90 -4.92
C GLU A 152 -6.99 -20.98 -5.81
N GLN A 153 -6.05 -20.59 -6.62
CA GLN A 153 -5.30 -21.50 -7.50
C GLN A 153 -4.00 -22.03 -6.82
#